data_1c40f7c71218092fde3b384b4368d754
#
_entry.id   1c40f7c71218092fde3b384b4368d754
#
_cell.length_a   1.000
_cell.length_b   1.000
_cell.length_c   1.000
_cell.angle_alpha   90.00
_cell.angle_beta   90.00
_cell.angle_gamma   90.00
#
_symmetry.space_group_name_H-M   'P 1'
#
loop_
_entity.id
_entity.type
_entity.pdbx_description
1 polymer ?
#
loop_
_entity_poly.entity_id
_entity_poly.type
_entity_poly.pdbx_seq_one_letter_code
_entity_poly.pdbx_strand_id
1 'polypeptide(L)'
;MIINHNLNAMNAHRNMSSSTISQGKSMEKLSSGLRINRAGDDAAGLAISEKMRSQIRGLNQASRNSQDGISLIQTAEGALSETQAIGQRMRELAVQSANGTYTDEDRVLINQEFEQLKSEIDRIATDTEFSGRKMLNGDMSGKTLRSGPVRYYGNNANSSIVASDELKRRNESELIKFGEGTFEIRVNNDGKNIRFDLVDMQNFNDKIYVIDSVTIENTGKDEVFELGGATLQLNLAVFAGITGNDNRFELDNLVDKKEDGILLQVGANKGQTLGFDINWMRSRELGLGGVNLLTSEDSQDAMSYLDTAISRVSDERAKLGAVQNRLEHIVTSTDNTAENLQASESRIRDVDIAKEMMNLTKINVLQQASQAMLAQANQAPQNVLSILK
;
A
#
# COMPACT_ATOMS: atom_id res chain seq x y z
N MET A 1 78.34 -31.97 -20.92
CA MET A 1 77.55 -30.76 -20.67
C MET A 1 76.78 -30.45 -21.95
N ILE A 2 75.48 -30.25 -21.80
CA ILE A 2 74.57 -29.87 -22.94
C ILE A 2 74.57 -28.34 -23.00
N ILE A 3 75.28 -27.75 -23.92
CA ILE A 3 75.41 -26.27 -24.05
C ILE A 3 74.19 -25.66 -24.72
N ASN A 4 73.50 -26.43 -25.57
CA ASN A 4 72.37 -25.94 -26.33
C ASN A 4 71.06 -25.73 -25.51
N HIS A 5 70.97 -26.30 -24.28
CA HIS A 5 69.81 -26.19 -23.42
C HIS A 5 70.25 -25.85 -21.96
N ASN A 6 70.10 -24.59 -21.58
CA ASN A 6 70.39 -24.13 -20.20
C ASN A 6 69.16 -24.34 -19.31
N LEU A 7 69.04 -25.56 -18.71
CA LEU A 7 67.91 -25.95 -17.86
C LEU A 7 67.79 -25.05 -16.61
N ASN A 8 68.90 -24.54 -16.07
CA ASN A 8 68.88 -23.65 -14.93
C ASN A 8 68.31 -22.27 -15.27
N ALA A 9 68.65 -21.71 -16.44
CA ALA A 9 68.07 -20.47 -16.97
C ALA A 9 66.57 -20.62 -17.29
N MET A 10 66.16 -21.79 -17.87
CA MET A 10 64.73 -22.07 -18.12
C MET A 10 63.92 -22.17 -16.85
N ASN A 11 64.47 -22.82 -15.82
CA ASN A 11 63.80 -22.88 -14.51
C ASN A 11 63.73 -21.50 -13.82
N ALA A 12 64.78 -20.72 -13.85
CA ALA A 12 64.75 -19.36 -13.32
C ALA A 12 63.76 -18.45 -14.07
N HIS A 13 63.70 -18.55 -15.39
CA HIS A 13 62.72 -17.81 -16.21
C HIS A 13 61.27 -18.24 -15.90
N ARG A 14 60.97 -19.53 -15.75
CA ARG A 14 59.65 -20.03 -15.37
C ARG A 14 59.24 -19.52 -13.98
N ASN A 15 60.12 -19.54 -13.00
CA ASN A 15 59.88 -19.00 -11.67
C ASN A 15 59.64 -17.48 -11.69
N MET A 16 60.41 -16.74 -12.51
CA MET A 16 60.22 -15.30 -12.72
C MET A 16 58.84 -14.99 -13.35
N SER A 17 58.47 -15.73 -14.39
CA SER A 17 57.14 -15.59 -15.04
C SER A 17 56.02 -15.89 -14.05
N SER A 18 56.12 -16.93 -13.26
CA SER A 18 55.11 -17.28 -12.21
C SER A 18 55.02 -16.18 -11.15
N SER A 19 56.17 -15.62 -10.73
CA SER A 19 56.19 -14.51 -9.75
C SER A 19 55.56 -13.25 -10.33
N THR A 20 55.79 -12.91 -11.59
CA THR A 20 55.16 -11.77 -12.25
C THR A 20 53.65 -11.91 -12.37
N ILE A 21 53.12 -13.11 -12.70
CA ILE A 21 51.71 -13.38 -12.73
C ILE A 21 51.09 -13.27 -11.32
N SER A 22 51.77 -13.79 -10.31
CA SER A 22 51.34 -13.71 -8.90
C SER A 22 51.34 -12.26 -8.37
N GLN A 23 52.36 -11.46 -8.77
CA GLN A 23 52.41 -10.04 -8.48
C GLN A 23 51.22 -9.28 -9.06
N GLY A 24 50.90 -9.55 -10.34
CA GLY A 24 49.73 -8.94 -10.98
C GLY A 24 48.41 -9.23 -10.23
N LYS A 25 48.23 -10.48 -9.77
CA LYS A 25 47.06 -10.88 -8.99
C LYS A 25 47.00 -10.18 -7.61
N SER A 26 48.12 -10.08 -6.91
CA SER A 26 48.20 -9.38 -5.63
C SER A 26 47.94 -7.88 -5.81
N MET A 27 48.46 -7.26 -6.85
CA MET A 27 48.17 -5.86 -7.20
C MET A 27 46.69 -5.64 -7.54
N GLU A 28 46.06 -6.55 -8.29
CA GLU A 28 44.64 -6.51 -8.58
C GLU A 28 43.79 -6.55 -7.29
N LYS A 29 44.13 -7.44 -6.35
CA LYS A 29 43.42 -7.56 -5.06
C LYS A 29 43.63 -6.32 -4.18
N LEU A 30 44.81 -5.78 -4.12
CA LEU A 30 45.11 -4.55 -3.36
C LEU A 30 44.41 -3.33 -3.96
N SER A 31 44.39 -3.23 -5.28
CA SER A 31 43.71 -2.13 -5.98
C SER A 31 42.19 -2.16 -5.86
N SER A 32 41.58 -3.35 -5.85
CA SER A 32 40.13 -3.53 -5.69
C SER A 32 39.67 -3.56 -4.24
N GLY A 33 40.57 -3.85 -3.30
CA GLY A 33 40.24 -4.14 -1.90
C GLY A 33 39.54 -5.49 -1.71
N LEU A 34 39.43 -6.31 -2.77
CA LEU A 34 38.68 -7.57 -2.77
C LEU A 34 39.61 -8.77 -2.91
N ARG A 35 39.39 -9.81 -2.14
CA ARG A 35 40.07 -11.10 -2.23
C ARG A 35 39.61 -11.90 -3.45
N ILE A 36 38.34 -11.77 -3.81
CA ILE A 36 37.68 -12.47 -4.93
C ILE A 36 37.26 -11.41 -5.97
N ASN A 37 38.02 -11.31 -7.06
CA ASN A 37 37.71 -10.40 -8.17
C ASN A 37 37.08 -11.12 -9.36
N ARG A 38 37.50 -12.36 -9.62
CA ARG A 38 37.06 -13.14 -10.76
C ARG A 38 36.55 -14.50 -10.32
N ALA A 39 35.67 -15.11 -11.15
CA ALA A 39 35.16 -16.45 -10.90
C ALA A 39 36.27 -17.51 -10.78
N GLY A 40 37.43 -17.26 -11.45
CA GLY A 40 38.60 -18.14 -11.36
C GLY A 40 39.35 -18.09 -10.03
N ASP A 41 39.12 -17.08 -9.17
CA ASP A 41 39.75 -16.99 -7.85
C ASP A 41 39.05 -17.89 -6.82
N ASP A 42 37.70 -17.83 -6.79
CA ASP A 42 36.84 -18.66 -5.96
C ASP A 42 35.39 -18.60 -6.50
N ALA A 43 35.01 -19.59 -7.28
CA ALA A 43 33.69 -19.62 -7.89
C ALA A 43 32.55 -19.78 -6.86
N ALA A 44 32.78 -20.55 -5.79
CA ALA A 44 31.79 -20.76 -4.75
C ALA A 44 31.61 -19.53 -3.89
N GLY A 45 32.71 -18.92 -3.45
CA GLY A 45 32.71 -17.69 -2.67
C GLY A 45 32.10 -16.51 -3.45
N LEU A 46 32.37 -16.40 -4.76
CA LEU A 46 31.77 -15.40 -5.61
C LEU A 46 30.25 -15.58 -5.69
N ALA A 47 29.76 -16.80 -5.96
CA ALA A 47 28.33 -17.07 -6.08
C ALA A 47 27.58 -16.77 -4.75
N ILE A 48 28.18 -17.12 -3.61
CA ILE A 48 27.59 -16.82 -2.29
C ILE A 48 27.59 -15.33 -2.03
N SER A 49 28.70 -14.62 -2.29
CA SER A 49 28.79 -13.18 -2.08
C SER A 49 27.83 -12.37 -2.97
N GLU A 50 27.67 -12.75 -4.24
CA GLU A 50 26.69 -12.11 -5.12
C GLU A 50 25.24 -12.34 -4.67
N LYS A 51 24.94 -13.54 -4.15
CA LYS A 51 23.62 -13.82 -3.54
C LYS A 51 23.39 -12.94 -2.29
N MET A 52 24.40 -12.81 -1.42
CA MET A 52 24.33 -11.95 -0.23
C MET A 52 24.15 -10.49 -0.64
N ARG A 53 24.89 -9.99 -1.63
CA ARG A 53 24.75 -8.62 -2.15
C ARG A 53 23.36 -8.34 -2.74
N SER A 54 22.79 -9.33 -3.45
CA SER A 54 21.42 -9.23 -3.92
C SER A 54 20.42 -9.14 -2.77
N GLN A 55 20.61 -9.96 -1.71
CA GLN A 55 19.77 -9.91 -0.52
C GLN A 55 19.93 -8.58 0.24
N ILE A 56 21.14 -8.08 0.43
CA ILE A 56 21.39 -6.77 1.07
C ILE A 56 20.69 -5.65 0.33
N ARG A 57 20.81 -5.60 -1.01
CA ARG A 57 20.09 -4.61 -1.83
C ARG A 57 18.58 -4.74 -1.70
N GLY A 58 18.07 -5.97 -1.67
CA GLY A 58 16.65 -6.26 -1.46
C GLY A 58 16.16 -5.82 -0.09
N LEU A 59 16.92 -6.08 0.99
CA LEU A 59 16.60 -5.65 2.34
C LEU A 59 16.63 -4.12 2.49
N ASN A 60 17.65 -3.45 1.92
CA ASN A 60 17.71 -1.99 1.93
C ASN A 60 16.52 -1.36 1.18
N GLN A 61 16.03 -1.98 0.12
CA GLN A 61 14.80 -1.53 -0.54
C GLN A 61 13.56 -1.81 0.31
N ALA A 62 13.50 -2.96 0.97
CA ALA A 62 12.41 -3.32 1.87
C ALA A 62 12.33 -2.37 3.09
N SER A 63 13.46 -1.94 3.63
CA SER A 63 13.53 -0.90 4.68
C SER A 63 12.92 0.42 4.18
N ARG A 64 13.30 0.88 2.99
CA ARG A 64 12.67 2.08 2.38
C ARG A 64 11.18 1.91 2.15
N ASN A 65 10.75 0.78 1.58
CA ASN A 65 9.32 0.51 1.38
C ASN A 65 8.53 0.55 2.69
N SER A 66 9.13 0.07 3.78
CA SER A 66 8.52 0.10 5.11
C SER A 66 8.43 1.54 5.65
N GLN A 67 9.44 2.38 5.41
CA GLN A 67 9.41 3.80 5.75
C GLN A 67 8.37 4.57 4.94
N ASP A 68 8.22 4.26 3.65
CA ASP A 68 7.15 4.80 2.81
C ASP A 68 5.77 4.40 3.36
N GLY A 69 5.62 3.15 3.80
CA GLY A 69 4.41 2.67 4.46
C GLY A 69 4.11 3.40 5.77
N ILE A 70 5.12 3.69 6.59
CA ILE A 70 4.97 4.50 7.81
C ILE A 70 4.50 5.91 7.47
N SER A 71 5.09 6.54 6.45
CA SER A 71 4.70 7.88 6.02
C SER A 71 3.26 7.95 5.50
N LEU A 72 2.82 6.90 4.79
CA LEU A 72 1.45 6.74 4.35
C LEU A 72 0.50 6.65 5.56
N ILE A 73 0.81 5.80 6.54
CA ILE A 73 0.00 5.63 7.76
C ILE A 73 -0.08 6.94 8.54
N GLN A 74 1.02 7.67 8.71
CA GLN A 74 1.03 8.95 9.41
C GLN A 74 0.16 10.01 8.72
N THR A 75 0.12 10.01 7.38
CA THR A 75 -0.77 10.89 6.62
C THR A 75 -2.25 10.54 6.87
N ALA A 76 -2.58 9.24 6.86
CA ALA A 76 -3.94 8.77 7.17
C ALA A 76 -4.33 9.08 8.62
N GLU A 77 -3.43 8.85 9.57
CA GLU A 77 -3.67 9.13 10.99
C GLU A 77 -3.89 10.62 11.26
N GLY A 78 -3.15 11.49 10.58
CA GLY A 78 -3.37 12.94 10.66
C GLY A 78 -4.79 13.30 10.24
N ALA A 79 -5.25 12.81 9.09
CA ALA A 79 -6.61 13.05 8.60
C ALA A 79 -7.69 12.45 9.53
N LEU A 80 -7.48 11.25 10.07
CA LEU A 80 -8.39 10.63 11.03
C LEU A 80 -8.43 11.39 12.36
N SER A 81 -7.32 12.02 12.78
CA SER A 81 -7.29 12.87 13.97
C SER A 81 -8.18 14.11 13.80
N GLU A 82 -8.14 14.75 12.62
CA GLU A 82 -9.03 15.87 12.30
C GLU A 82 -10.50 15.41 12.22
N THR A 83 -10.76 14.27 11.58
CA THR A 83 -12.10 13.68 11.54
C THR A 83 -12.65 13.43 12.95
N GLN A 84 -11.81 12.93 13.86
CA GLN A 84 -12.20 12.71 15.27
C GLN A 84 -12.50 14.03 16.01
N ALA A 85 -11.70 15.08 15.77
CA ALA A 85 -11.93 16.38 16.37
C ALA A 85 -13.26 17.00 15.87
N ILE A 86 -13.55 16.86 14.57
CA ILE A 86 -14.84 17.27 13.99
C ILE A 86 -15.98 16.47 14.61
N GLY A 87 -15.85 15.15 14.75
CA GLY A 87 -16.84 14.30 15.39
C GLY A 87 -17.15 14.73 16.83
N GLN A 88 -16.14 15.10 17.60
CA GLN A 88 -16.31 15.66 18.95
C GLN A 88 -17.06 16.99 18.92
N ARG A 89 -16.75 17.88 17.98
CA ARG A 89 -17.46 19.17 17.80
C ARG A 89 -18.93 18.94 17.43
N MET A 90 -19.20 17.99 16.53
CA MET A 90 -20.57 17.61 16.17
C MET A 90 -21.34 17.07 17.40
N ARG A 91 -20.67 16.32 18.28
CA ARG A 91 -21.25 15.84 19.53
C ARG A 91 -21.60 16.98 20.50
N GLU A 92 -20.75 18.00 20.59
CA GLU A 92 -21.07 19.21 21.37
C GLU A 92 -22.33 19.89 20.84
N LEU A 93 -22.48 20.04 19.52
CA LEU A 93 -23.65 20.61 18.88
C LEU A 93 -24.91 19.76 19.15
N ALA A 94 -24.79 18.44 19.11
CA ALA A 94 -25.89 17.54 19.42
C ALA A 94 -26.36 17.70 20.90
N VAL A 95 -25.41 17.75 21.84
CA VAL A 95 -25.74 18.03 23.27
C VAL A 95 -26.36 19.41 23.43
N GLN A 96 -25.89 20.40 22.72
CA GLN A 96 -26.44 21.77 22.72
C GLN A 96 -27.88 21.78 22.19
N SER A 97 -28.14 21.15 21.05
CA SER A 97 -29.46 21.08 20.43
C SER A 97 -30.47 20.26 21.23
N ALA A 98 -30.02 19.24 21.95
CA ALA A 98 -30.87 18.42 22.81
C ALA A 98 -31.45 19.22 23.99
N ASN A 99 -30.86 20.35 24.35
CA ASN A 99 -31.33 21.16 25.49
C ASN A 99 -32.69 21.81 25.15
N GLY A 100 -33.65 21.67 26.08
CA GLY A 100 -35.01 22.23 25.95
C GLY A 100 -35.12 23.75 26.00
N THR A 101 -34.01 24.47 26.26
CA THR A 101 -33.99 25.95 26.24
C THR A 101 -33.88 26.55 24.84
N TYR A 102 -33.53 25.76 23.82
CA TYR A 102 -33.43 26.21 22.45
C TYR A 102 -34.76 26.06 21.73
N THR A 103 -35.07 27.06 20.88
CA THR A 103 -36.24 27.02 19.99
C THR A 103 -35.94 26.14 18.76
N ASP A 104 -36.97 25.75 18.02
CA ASP A 104 -36.79 24.98 16.78
C ASP A 104 -36.02 25.79 15.70
N GLU A 105 -36.16 27.14 15.72
CA GLU A 105 -35.41 28.06 14.87
C GLU A 105 -33.91 28.05 15.22
N ASP A 106 -33.57 28.04 16.51
CA ASP A 106 -32.17 27.91 16.95
C ASP A 106 -31.57 26.55 16.58
N ARG A 107 -32.37 25.48 16.67
CA ARG A 107 -31.94 24.13 16.24
C ARG A 107 -31.64 24.05 14.75
N VAL A 108 -32.41 24.75 13.92
CA VAL A 108 -32.12 24.85 12.47
C VAL A 108 -30.74 25.48 12.24
N LEU A 109 -30.37 26.52 12.98
CA LEU A 109 -29.04 27.14 12.85
C LEU A 109 -27.92 26.20 13.32
N ILE A 110 -28.13 25.50 14.43
CA ILE A 110 -27.19 24.48 14.92
C ILE A 110 -27.04 23.34 13.89
N ASN A 111 -28.16 22.90 13.29
CA ASN A 111 -28.14 21.87 12.26
C ASN A 111 -27.38 22.30 11.00
N GLN A 112 -27.41 23.59 10.64
CA GLN A 112 -26.60 24.09 9.52
C GLN A 112 -25.11 23.96 9.78
N GLU A 113 -24.63 24.28 11.02
CA GLU A 113 -23.22 24.05 11.39
C GLU A 113 -22.90 22.54 11.38
N PHE A 114 -23.82 21.69 11.87
CA PHE A 114 -23.67 20.26 11.85
C PHE A 114 -23.51 19.69 10.44
N GLU A 115 -24.34 20.13 9.48
CA GLU A 115 -24.23 19.69 8.08
C GLU A 115 -22.94 20.19 7.41
N GLN A 116 -22.43 21.37 7.78
CA GLN A 116 -21.13 21.84 7.31
C GLN A 116 -19.99 20.96 7.84
N LEU A 117 -20.03 20.58 9.11
CA LEU A 117 -19.04 19.67 9.70
C LEU A 117 -19.10 18.28 9.07
N LYS A 118 -20.31 17.79 8.76
CA LYS A 118 -20.50 16.54 8.04
C LYS A 118 -19.89 16.58 6.65
N SER A 119 -20.10 17.66 5.92
CA SER A 119 -19.49 17.87 4.60
C SER A 119 -17.95 17.99 4.68
N GLU A 120 -17.41 18.51 5.78
CA GLU A 120 -15.98 18.60 6.00
C GLU A 120 -15.35 17.24 6.26
N ILE A 121 -16.03 16.34 6.99
CA ILE A 121 -15.61 14.93 7.11
C ILE A 121 -15.53 14.27 5.73
N ASP A 122 -16.55 14.48 4.89
CA ASP A 122 -16.56 13.93 3.53
C ASP A 122 -15.44 14.52 2.66
N ARG A 123 -15.16 15.82 2.80
CA ARG A 123 -14.04 16.46 2.12
C ARG A 123 -12.70 15.88 2.56
N ILE A 124 -12.47 15.71 3.86
CA ILE A 124 -11.25 15.08 4.39
C ILE A 124 -11.10 13.67 3.83
N ALA A 125 -12.17 12.88 3.82
CA ALA A 125 -12.14 11.51 3.31
C ALA A 125 -11.85 11.43 1.81
N THR A 126 -12.30 12.42 1.02
CA THR A 126 -12.11 12.44 -0.44
C THR A 126 -10.82 13.12 -0.87
N ASP A 127 -10.33 14.11 -0.11
CA ASP A 127 -9.17 14.91 -0.48
C ASP A 127 -7.86 14.32 0.04
N THR A 128 -7.90 13.54 1.14
CA THR A 128 -6.67 12.94 1.70
C THR A 128 -6.08 11.94 0.71
N GLU A 129 -4.89 12.28 0.20
CA GLU A 129 -4.19 11.43 -0.75
C GLU A 129 -2.70 11.28 -0.38
N PHE A 130 -2.14 10.16 -0.76
CA PHE A 130 -0.71 9.87 -0.69
C PHE A 130 -0.23 9.35 -2.05
N SER A 131 0.71 10.07 -2.67
CA SER A 131 1.22 9.76 -4.01
C SER A 131 0.13 9.59 -5.08
N GLY A 132 -0.92 10.43 -5.03
CA GLY A 132 -2.04 10.42 -5.97
C GLY A 132 -3.08 9.32 -5.74
N ARG A 133 -2.97 8.56 -4.65
CA ARG A 133 -3.95 7.55 -4.25
C ARG A 133 -4.77 8.05 -3.07
N LYS A 134 -6.08 8.03 -3.20
CA LYS A 134 -7.01 8.36 -2.12
C LYS A 134 -6.95 7.31 -1.02
N MET A 135 -6.97 7.76 0.24
CA MET A 135 -6.70 6.87 1.37
C MET A 135 -7.95 6.49 2.15
N LEU A 136 -8.86 7.43 2.36
CA LEU A 136 -10.01 7.29 3.25
C LEU A 136 -11.34 7.15 2.49
N ASN A 137 -11.31 7.19 1.16
CA ASN A 137 -12.48 7.06 0.31
C ASN A 137 -12.89 5.60 0.00
N GLY A 138 -12.13 4.63 0.53
CA GLY A 138 -12.36 3.20 0.33
C GLY A 138 -11.49 2.53 -0.72
N ASP A 139 -10.73 3.27 -1.55
CA ASP A 139 -9.85 2.68 -2.57
C ASP A 139 -8.78 1.75 -1.98
N MET A 140 -8.46 1.95 -0.70
CA MET A 140 -7.46 1.16 0.03
C MET A 140 -8.07 0.15 1.01
N SER A 141 -9.39 -0.04 0.99
CA SER A 141 -10.08 -0.94 1.93
C SER A 141 -9.86 -2.43 1.66
N GLY A 142 -9.27 -2.80 0.52
CA GLY A 142 -9.18 -4.20 0.10
C GLY A 142 -10.52 -4.86 -0.18
N LYS A 143 -11.60 -4.10 -0.12
CA LYS A 143 -12.95 -4.54 -0.38
C LYS A 143 -13.37 -4.06 -1.77
N THR A 144 -13.80 -4.95 -2.63
CA THR A 144 -14.51 -4.58 -3.85
C THR A 144 -16.00 -4.72 -3.61
N LEU A 145 -16.72 -3.62 -3.80
CA LEU A 145 -18.18 -3.67 -3.78
C LEU A 145 -18.66 -4.28 -5.09
N ARG A 146 -19.59 -5.22 -4.98
CA ARG A 146 -20.38 -5.71 -6.10
C ARG A 146 -21.83 -5.36 -5.84
N SER A 147 -22.50 -4.78 -6.82
CA SER A 147 -23.95 -4.68 -6.78
C SER A 147 -24.54 -6.09 -6.72
N GLY A 148 -25.18 -6.40 -5.60
CA GLY A 148 -25.89 -7.64 -5.40
C GLY A 148 -27.20 -7.71 -6.22
N PRO A 149 -28.05 -8.69 -5.97
CA PRO A 149 -29.34 -8.76 -6.62
C PRO A 149 -30.23 -7.59 -6.15
N VAL A 150 -30.80 -6.88 -7.11
CA VAL A 150 -31.87 -5.91 -6.84
C VAL A 150 -33.16 -6.69 -6.66
N ARG A 151 -33.75 -6.68 -5.48
CA ARG A 151 -34.99 -7.35 -5.16
C ARG A 151 -36.12 -6.34 -5.11
N TYR A 152 -37.22 -6.63 -5.76
CA TYR A 152 -38.42 -5.80 -5.69
C TYR A 152 -39.43 -6.33 -4.67
N TYR A 153 -39.96 -5.43 -3.88
CA TYR A 153 -41.06 -5.68 -2.95
C TYR A 153 -42.20 -4.72 -3.28
N GLY A 154 -43.33 -5.21 -3.77
CA GLY A 154 -44.52 -4.42 -4.11
C GLY A 154 -45.60 -5.23 -4.77
N ASN A 155 -46.76 -4.62 -4.98
CA ASN A 155 -48.01 -5.30 -5.39
C ASN A 155 -48.11 -5.70 -6.89
N ASN A 156 -47.16 -5.31 -7.75
CA ASN A 156 -47.22 -5.52 -9.20
C ASN A 156 -46.08 -6.38 -9.74
N ALA A 157 -46.20 -7.70 -9.68
CA ALA A 157 -45.10 -8.65 -9.97
C ALA A 157 -44.54 -8.60 -11.41
N ASN A 158 -45.34 -8.28 -12.44
CA ASN A 158 -44.86 -8.31 -13.84
C ASN A 158 -44.04 -7.06 -14.26
N SER A 159 -44.42 -5.87 -13.80
CA SER A 159 -43.66 -4.63 -14.05
C SER A 159 -42.41 -4.51 -13.19
N SER A 160 -42.38 -5.21 -12.09
CA SER A 160 -41.35 -5.19 -11.06
C SER A 160 -40.03 -5.89 -11.47
N ILE A 161 -40.16 -7.04 -12.16
CA ILE A 161 -38.97 -7.79 -12.63
C ILE A 161 -38.23 -6.98 -13.70
N VAL A 162 -38.99 -6.36 -14.62
CA VAL A 162 -38.40 -5.52 -15.68
C VAL A 162 -37.75 -4.27 -15.11
N ALA A 163 -38.37 -3.65 -14.09
CA ALA A 163 -37.81 -2.46 -13.42
C ALA A 163 -36.55 -2.78 -12.62
N SER A 164 -36.49 -3.92 -11.92
CA SER A 164 -35.29 -4.34 -11.18
C SER A 164 -34.12 -4.70 -12.09
N ASP A 165 -34.41 -5.38 -13.22
CA ASP A 165 -33.41 -5.70 -14.22
C ASP A 165 -32.90 -4.46 -14.96
N GLU A 166 -33.77 -3.48 -15.23
CA GLU A 166 -33.40 -2.21 -15.83
C GLU A 166 -32.53 -1.38 -14.90
N LEU A 167 -32.89 -1.27 -13.62
CA LEU A 167 -32.12 -0.56 -12.62
C LEU A 167 -30.70 -1.15 -12.50
N LYS A 168 -30.60 -2.48 -12.42
CA LYS A 168 -29.31 -3.17 -12.31
C LYS A 168 -28.47 -3.05 -13.57
N ARG A 169 -29.05 -3.34 -14.73
CA ARG A 169 -28.31 -3.46 -15.99
C ARG A 169 -27.71 -2.13 -16.48
N ARG A 170 -28.41 -1.01 -16.24
CA ARG A 170 -27.95 0.32 -16.65
C ARG A 170 -27.06 1.02 -15.65
N ASN A 171 -27.20 0.70 -14.37
CA ASN A 171 -26.60 1.49 -13.30
C ASN A 171 -25.69 0.65 -12.37
N GLU A 172 -25.22 -0.53 -12.78
CA GLU A 172 -24.45 -1.43 -11.91
C GLU A 172 -23.22 -0.75 -11.28
N SER A 173 -22.49 0.06 -12.05
CA SER A 173 -21.34 0.80 -11.57
C SER A 173 -21.70 1.99 -10.67
N GLU A 174 -22.90 2.56 -10.88
CA GLU A 174 -23.39 3.70 -10.10
C GLU A 174 -24.01 3.25 -8.77
N LEU A 175 -24.70 2.11 -8.75
CA LEU A 175 -25.28 1.53 -7.55
C LEU A 175 -24.23 1.16 -6.50
N ILE A 176 -23.02 0.84 -6.95
CA ILE A 176 -21.86 0.57 -6.07
C ILE A 176 -21.47 1.82 -5.27
N LYS A 177 -21.73 3.03 -5.79
CA LYS A 177 -21.43 4.29 -5.09
C LYS A 177 -22.25 4.50 -3.83
N PHE A 178 -23.33 3.75 -3.63
CA PHE A 178 -24.10 3.78 -2.40
C PHE A 178 -23.33 3.21 -1.18
N GLY A 179 -22.21 2.52 -1.39
CA GLY A 179 -21.38 1.96 -0.33
C GLY A 179 -21.73 0.52 0.04
N GLU A 180 -21.13 0.03 1.15
CA GLU A 180 -21.38 -1.31 1.69
C GLU A 180 -22.70 -1.33 2.44
N GLY A 181 -23.59 -2.29 2.16
CA GLY A 181 -24.81 -2.53 2.91
C GLY A 181 -26.05 -2.77 2.06
N THR A 182 -27.18 -2.90 2.74
CA THR A 182 -28.49 -3.06 2.11
C THR A 182 -29.18 -1.70 2.02
N PHE A 183 -29.48 -1.28 0.81
CA PHE A 183 -30.17 -0.04 0.52
C PHE A 183 -31.56 -0.34 -0.05
N GLU A 184 -32.48 0.54 0.25
CA GLU A 184 -33.85 0.46 -0.30
C GLU A 184 -34.14 1.74 -1.08
N ILE A 185 -34.47 1.57 -2.37
CA ILE A 185 -34.99 2.66 -3.19
C ILE A 185 -36.52 2.55 -3.16
N ARG A 186 -37.18 3.46 -2.48
CA ARG A 186 -38.67 3.56 -2.47
C ARG A 186 -39.12 4.39 -3.64
N VAL A 187 -40.09 3.87 -4.34
CA VAL A 187 -40.66 4.55 -5.49
C VAL A 187 -42.11 4.88 -5.19
N ASN A 188 -42.44 6.16 -5.15
CA ASN A 188 -43.79 6.66 -5.00
C ASN A 188 -44.22 7.35 -6.29
N ASN A 189 -45.26 6.82 -6.94
CA ASN A 189 -45.75 7.34 -8.20
C ASN A 189 -47.18 7.86 -8.05
N ASP A 190 -47.33 9.17 -8.14
CA ASP A 190 -48.59 9.92 -8.08
C ASP A 190 -49.28 10.08 -9.48
N GLY A 191 -48.76 9.37 -10.49
CA GLY A 191 -49.24 9.46 -11.87
C GLY A 191 -48.70 10.63 -12.68
N LYS A 192 -48.39 11.78 -12.06
CA LYS A 192 -47.69 12.91 -12.67
C LYS A 192 -46.21 12.96 -12.33
N ASN A 193 -45.86 12.66 -11.08
CA ASN A 193 -44.50 12.70 -10.59
C ASN A 193 -44.14 11.35 -10.01
N ILE A 194 -42.89 10.94 -10.22
CA ILE A 194 -42.30 9.75 -9.59
C ILE A 194 -41.24 10.24 -8.62
N ARG A 195 -41.41 9.89 -7.35
CA ARG A 195 -40.43 10.20 -6.29
C ARG A 195 -39.65 8.96 -5.98
N PHE A 196 -38.31 9.12 -5.96
CA PHE A 196 -37.35 8.11 -5.55
C PHE A 196 -36.73 8.53 -4.22
N ASP A 197 -36.91 7.72 -3.17
CA ASP A 197 -36.31 7.94 -1.87
C ASP A 197 -35.26 6.84 -1.65
N LEU A 198 -34.00 7.22 -1.41
CA LEU A 198 -32.94 6.30 -1.04
C LEU A 198 -32.90 6.14 0.47
N VAL A 199 -33.02 4.92 0.93
CA VAL A 199 -33.07 4.55 2.37
C VAL A 199 -31.94 3.59 2.67
N ASP A 200 -31.20 3.83 3.74
CA ASP A 200 -30.21 2.90 4.28
C ASP A 200 -30.91 1.95 5.26
N MET A 201 -30.81 0.64 4.98
CA MET A 201 -31.40 -0.40 5.83
C MET A 201 -30.43 -0.93 6.89
N GLN A 202 -29.21 -0.38 6.99
CA GLN A 202 -28.30 -0.70 8.08
C GLN A 202 -28.83 -0.10 9.39
N ASN A 203 -29.65 -0.89 10.06
CA ASN A 203 -30.38 -0.51 11.25
C ASN A 203 -29.51 -0.10 12.44
N PHE A 204 -29.69 1.16 12.84
CA PHE A 204 -29.55 1.55 14.23
C PHE A 204 -30.95 1.91 14.76
N ASN A 205 -31.50 1.09 15.68
CA ASN A 205 -32.75 1.34 16.42
C ASN A 205 -34.07 1.40 15.62
N ASP A 206 -34.30 0.52 14.63
CA ASP A 206 -35.58 0.41 13.89
C ASP A 206 -36.12 1.71 13.25
N LYS A 207 -35.34 2.79 13.21
CA LYS A 207 -35.70 4.01 12.48
C LYS A 207 -35.14 3.95 11.06
N ILE A 208 -36.01 4.24 10.10
CA ILE A 208 -35.71 4.27 8.67
C ILE A 208 -35.30 5.70 8.31
N TYR A 209 -34.08 5.89 7.86
CA TYR A 209 -33.58 7.20 7.43
C TYR A 209 -33.54 7.28 5.90
N VAL A 210 -34.22 8.30 5.35
CA VAL A 210 -34.10 8.66 3.95
C VAL A 210 -32.82 9.44 3.77
N ILE A 211 -31.86 8.89 3.03
CA ILE A 211 -30.56 9.55 2.76
C ILE A 211 -30.74 10.69 1.77
N ASP A 212 -31.51 10.44 0.71
CA ASP A 212 -31.76 11.39 -0.36
C ASP A 212 -33.08 11.12 -1.04
N SER A 213 -33.69 12.13 -1.65
CA SER A 213 -34.96 12.01 -2.35
C SER A 213 -35.00 12.90 -3.60
N VAL A 214 -35.36 12.30 -4.73
CA VAL A 214 -35.51 13.02 -6.00
C VAL A 214 -36.93 12.82 -6.54
N THR A 215 -37.57 13.89 -6.99
CA THR A 215 -38.89 13.85 -7.63
C THR A 215 -38.75 14.26 -9.08
N ILE A 216 -39.23 13.42 -10.00
CA ILE A 216 -39.11 13.60 -11.44
C ILE A 216 -40.51 13.56 -12.07
N GLU A 217 -40.77 14.42 -13.08
CA GLU A 217 -42.00 14.33 -13.86
C GLU A 217 -42.02 13.03 -14.67
N ASN A 218 -43.16 12.35 -14.66
CA ASN A 218 -43.35 11.12 -15.39
C ASN A 218 -43.51 11.41 -16.90
N THR A 219 -42.39 11.61 -17.58
CA THR A 219 -42.33 11.89 -19.03
C THR A 219 -42.45 10.62 -19.87
N GLY A 220 -42.35 9.43 -19.28
CA GLY A 220 -42.29 8.14 -19.97
C GLY A 220 -41.06 7.93 -20.85
N LYS A 221 -40.01 8.74 -20.67
CA LYS A 221 -38.75 8.68 -21.41
C LYS A 221 -37.59 8.28 -20.47
N ASP A 222 -36.43 8.06 -21.08
CA ASP A 222 -35.19 7.88 -20.32
C ASP A 222 -34.78 9.19 -19.64
N GLU A 223 -34.62 9.19 -18.33
CA GLU A 223 -34.18 10.32 -17.54
C GLU A 223 -32.90 9.97 -16.75
N VAL A 224 -32.05 10.97 -16.54
CA VAL A 224 -30.81 10.87 -15.77
C VAL A 224 -30.94 11.80 -14.57
N PHE A 225 -30.74 11.28 -13.37
CA PHE A 225 -30.81 12.06 -12.13
C PHE A 225 -29.78 11.57 -11.12
N GLU A 226 -29.44 12.42 -10.18
CA GLU A 226 -28.57 12.07 -9.06
C GLU A 226 -29.40 11.66 -7.85
N LEU A 227 -29.03 10.54 -7.22
CA LEU A 227 -29.62 10.04 -6.00
C LEU A 227 -28.51 9.49 -5.11
N GLY A 228 -28.33 10.06 -3.91
CA GLY A 228 -27.30 9.63 -2.98
C GLY A 228 -25.86 9.67 -3.55
N GLY A 229 -25.56 10.62 -4.45
CA GLY A 229 -24.27 10.75 -5.11
C GLY A 229 -24.01 9.78 -6.27
N ALA A 230 -24.99 8.95 -6.63
CA ALA A 230 -24.96 8.11 -7.84
C ALA A 230 -25.81 8.73 -8.96
N THR A 231 -25.28 8.76 -10.17
CA THR A 231 -26.00 9.24 -11.36
C THR A 231 -26.77 8.09 -11.97
N LEU A 232 -28.08 8.02 -11.71
CA LEU A 232 -28.95 6.94 -12.19
C LEU A 232 -29.59 7.32 -13.52
N GLN A 233 -29.56 6.38 -14.48
CA GLN A 233 -30.27 6.47 -15.74
C GLN A 233 -31.41 5.45 -15.78
N LEU A 234 -32.64 5.91 -15.77
CA LEU A 234 -33.82 5.05 -15.74
C LEU A 234 -34.83 5.38 -16.86
N ASN A 235 -35.45 4.34 -17.36
CA ASN A 235 -36.60 4.50 -18.27
C ASN A 235 -37.89 4.65 -17.46
N LEU A 236 -38.41 5.85 -17.35
CA LEU A 236 -39.59 6.16 -16.55
C LEU A 236 -40.86 5.44 -17.03
N ALA A 237 -40.92 5.01 -18.31
CA ALA A 237 -42.05 4.22 -18.79
C ALA A 237 -42.21 2.87 -18.08
N VAL A 238 -41.11 2.26 -17.65
CA VAL A 238 -41.09 1.02 -16.88
C VAL A 238 -41.64 1.25 -15.47
N PHE A 239 -41.35 2.42 -14.89
CA PHE A 239 -41.81 2.78 -13.55
C PHE A 239 -43.22 3.40 -13.54
N ALA A 240 -43.74 3.84 -14.69
CA ALA A 240 -45.11 4.37 -14.82
C ALA A 240 -46.18 3.34 -14.46
N GLY A 241 -45.91 2.04 -14.67
CA GLY A 241 -46.82 0.95 -14.28
C GLY A 241 -46.77 0.59 -12.79
N ILE A 242 -45.85 1.16 -12.01
CA ILE A 242 -45.70 0.91 -10.57
C ILE A 242 -46.49 2.00 -9.86
N THR A 243 -47.75 1.73 -9.51
CA THR A 243 -48.60 2.69 -8.79
C THR A 243 -48.74 2.31 -7.30
N GLY A 244 -48.69 3.33 -6.42
CA GLY A 244 -48.85 3.15 -4.97
C GLY A 244 -47.59 3.50 -4.16
N ASN A 245 -47.76 3.65 -2.85
CA ASN A 245 -46.73 4.17 -1.92
C ASN A 245 -45.83 3.10 -1.33
N ASP A 246 -45.95 1.83 -1.69
CA ASP A 246 -45.27 0.71 -1.00
C ASP A 246 -44.32 -0.07 -1.94
N ASN A 247 -43.90 0.57 -3.01
CA ASN A 247 -42.99 -0.07 -3.98
C ASN A 247 -41.56 0.23 -3.60
N ARG A 248 -40.77 -0.81 -3.36
CA ARG A 248 -39.36 -0.69 -2.90
C ARG A 248 -38.48 -1.68 -3.64
N PHE A 249 -37.28 -1.19 -3.98
CA PHE A 249 -36.18 -1.98 -4.55
C PHE A 249 -35.11 -2.12 -3.51
N GLU A 250 -34.93 -3.32 -2.99
CA GLU A 250 -33.85 -3.64 -2.07
C GLU A 250 -32.59 -3.94 -2.86
N LEU A 251 -31.53 -3.22 -2.57
CA LEU A 251 -30.20 -3.38 -3.12
C LEU A 251 -29.29 -3.95 -2.04
N ASP A 252 -28.70 -5.08 -2.30
CA ASP A 252 -27.66 -5.67 -1.47
C ASP A 252 -26.31 -5.41 -2.12
N ASN A 253 -25.54 -4.45 -1.60
CA ASN A 253 -24.18 -4.27 -2.04
C ASN A 253 -23.28 -5.24 -1.28
N LEU A 254 -22.90 -6.32 -1.97
CA LEU A 254 -22.04 -7.36 -1.43
C LEU A 254 -20.58 -6.92 -1.43
N VAL A 255 -19.90 -7.17 -0.32
CA VAL A 255 -18.46 -6.96 -0.21
C VAL A 255 -17.74 -8.24 -0.63
N ASP A 256 -17.11 -8.23 -1.77
CA ASP A 256 -16.09 -9.21 -2.09
C ASP A 256 -14.78 -8.78 -1.39
N LYS A 257 -14.30 -9.58 -0.44
CA LYS A 257 -12.96 -9.39 0.11
C LYS A 257 -11.94 -9.64 -1.00
N LYS A 258 -11.40 -8.56 -1.54
CA LYS A 258 -10.15 -8.64 -2.27
C LYS A 258 -9.05 -8.80 -1.22
N GLU A 259 -8.15 -9.75 -1.45
CA GLU A 259 -7.00 -9.95 -0.58
C GLU A 259 -6.25 -8.63 -0.41
N ASP A 260 -6.08 -8.20 0.84
CA ASP A 260 -5.26 -7.09 1.33
C ASP A 260 -5.30 -5.77 0.51
N GLY A 261 -5.82 -4.70 1.07
CA GLY A 261 -5.95 -3.40 0.40
C GLY A 261 -4.62 -2.81 -0.07
N ILE A 262 -3.64 -2.79 0.82
CA ILE A 262 -2.29 -2.30 0.55
C ILE A 262 -1.31 -3.41 0.90
N LEU A 263 -0.52 -3.85 -0.10
CA LEU A 263 0.54 -4.83 0.08
C LEU A 263 1.90 -4.13 0.01
N LEU A 264 2.62 -4.11 1.10
CA LEU A 264 4.00 -3.62 1.17
C LEU A 264 4.97 -4.78 1.10
N GLN A 265 5.93 -4.74 0.19
CA GLN A 265 7.05 -5.68 0.15
C GLN A 265 8.08 -5.26 1.20
N VAL A 266 8.11 -5.99 2.31
CA VAL A 266 8.93 -5.69 3.52
C VAL A 266 10.13 -6.60 3.69
N GLY A 267 10.45 -7.39 2.69
CA GLY A 267 11.62 -8.29 2.70
C GLY A 267 12.19 -8.52 1.30
N ALA A 268 13.38 -9.12 1.25
CA ALA A 268 14.13 -9.35 0.01
C ALA A 268 13.57 -10.45 -0.89
N ASN A 269 12.68 -11.32 -0.38
CA ASN A 269 12.21 -12.49 -1.09
C ASN A 269 10.70 -12.39 -1.40
N LYS A 270 10.27 -13.16 -2.41
CA LYS A 270 8.85 -13.28 -2.77
C LYS A 270 8.02 -13.75 -1.57
N GLY A 271 6.88 -13.11 -1.36
CA GLY A 271 5.92 -13.45 -0.28
C GLY A 271 6.25 -12.82 1.08
N GLN A 272 7.34 -12.05 1.21
CA GLN A 272 7.63 -11.28 2.41
C GLN A 272 6.91 -9.93 2.34
N THR A 273 5.59 -9.96 2.40
CA THR A 273 4.71 -8.81 2.32
C THR A 273 3.99 -8.58 3.63
N LEU A 274 3.67 -7.33 3.92
CA LEU A 274 2.75 -6.91 4.96
C LEU A 274 1.53 -6.28 4.30
N GLY A 275 0.36 -6.89 4.50
CA GLY A 275 -0.91 -6.35 4.04
C GLY A 275 -1.62 -5.62 5.16
N PHE A 276 -2.27 -4.51 4.82
CA PHE A 276 -3.23 -3.80 5.67
C PHE A 276 -4.26 -3.08 4.81
N ASP A 277 -5.37 -2.74 5.40
CA ASP A 277 -6.47 -2.03 4.76
C ASP A 277 -6.82 -0.78 5.56
N ILE A 278 -7.38 0.21 4.87
CA ILE A 278 -7.95 1.42 5.47
C ILE A 278 -9.41 1.47 5.04
N ASN A 279 -10.30 1.41 6.03
CA ASN A 279 -11.74 1.42 5.78
C ASN A 279 -12.22 2.80 5.30
N TRP A 280 -13.42 2.83 4.76
CA TRP A 280 -14.11 4.04 4.36
C TRP A 280 -14.45 4.90 5.57
N MET A 281 -14.14 6.20 5.51
CA MET A 281 -14.30 7.14 6.62
C MET A 281 -15.13 8.37 6.24
N ARG A 282 -16.06 8.22 5.29
CA ARG A 282 -17.04 9.26 4.96
C ARG A 282 -18.12 9.31 6.02
N SER A 283 -18.80 10.43 6.12
CA SER A 283 -19.91 10.65 7.05
C SER A 283 -20.97 9.56 6.96
N ARG A 284 -21.26 9.09 5.76
CA ARG A 284 -22.22 8.03 5.49
C ARG A 284 -21.80 6.69 6.09
N GLU A 285 -20.59 6.22 5.82
CA GLU A 285 -20.07 4.94 6.31
C GLU A 285 -19.80 4.98 7.82
N LEU A 286 -19.64 6.17 8.39
CA LEU A 286 -19.60 6.40 9.84
C LEU A 286 -20.99 6.32 10.48
N GLY A 287 -22.07 6.25 9.66
CA GLY A 287 -23.45 6.20 10.14
C GLY A 287 -24.08 7.57 10.40
N LEU A 288 -23.48 8.65 9.86
CA LEU A 288 -23.95 10.03 10.05
C LEU A 288 -24.79 10.55 8.89
N GLY A 289 -24.99 9.76 7.81
CA GLY A 289 -25.61 10.21 6.57
C GLY A 289 -27.00 10.83 6.74
N GLY A 290 -27.88 10.19 7.52
CA GLY A 290 -29.27 10.66 7.77
C GLY A 290 -29.45 11.39 9.10
N VAL A 291 -28.38 11.62 9.88
CA VAL A 291 -28.47 12.25 11.21
C VAL A 291 -28.68 13.75 11.07
N ASN A 292 -29.65 14.30 11.81
CA ASN A 292 -29.94 15.74 11.89
C ASN A 292 -30.20 16.15 13.35
N LEU A 293 -30.24 17.46 13.62
CA LEU A 293 -30.44 18.05 14.94
C LEU A 293 -31.68 18.94 15.01
N LEU A 294 -32.70 18.66 14.18
CA LEU A 294 -33.90 19.52 14.06
C LEU A 294 -34.84 19.43 15.25
N THR A 295 -34.87 18.30 15.94
CA THR A 295 -35.66 18.12 17.15
C THR A 295 -34.80 17.71 18.34
N SER A 296 -35.31 17.88 19.55
CA SER A 296 -34.60 17.43 20.76
C SER A 296 -34.43 15.92 20.82
N GLU A 297 -35.36 15.15 20.26
CA GLU A 297 -35.30 13.68 20.17
C GLU A 297 -34.25 13.26 19.15
N ASP A 298 -34.26 13.85 17.95
CA ASP A 298 -33.25 13.57 16.95
C ASP A 298 -31.83 13.91 17.45
N SER A 299 -31.69 15.00 18.23
CA SER A 299 -30.42 15.40 18.82
C SER A 299 -29.91 14.42 19.88
N GLN A 300 -30.79 13.76 20.61
CA GLN A 300 -30.43 12.68 21.56
C GLN A 300 -30.00 11.42 20.83
N ASP A 301 -30.72 11.04 19.77
CA ASP A 301 -30.33 9.91 18.93
C ASP A 301 -28.98 10.20 18.25
N ALA A 302 -28.77 11.42 17.72
CA ALA A 302 -27.52 11.86 17.11
C ALA A 302 -26.30 11.65 18.01
N MET A 303 -26.42 11.85 19.32
CA MET A 303 -25.31 11.60 20.26
C MET A 303 -24.83 10.14 20.21
N SER A 304 -25.76 9.18 20.13
CA SER A 304 -25.40 7.77 20.08
C SER A 304 -24.73 7.36 18.76
N TYR A 305 -25.18 7.96 17.63
CA TYR A 305 -24.53 7.77 16.33
C TYR A 305 -23.13 8.37 16.31
N LEU A 306 -22.96 9.57 16.89
CA LEU A 306 -21.66 10.23 16.97
C LEU A 306 -20.68 9.47 17.88
N ASP A 307 -21.15 8.93 19.01
CA ASP A 307 -20.31 8.09 19.88
C ASP A 307 -19.84 6.83 19.12
N THR A 308 -20.72 6.23 18.32
CA THR A 308 -20.37 5.09 17.46
C THR A 308 -19.39 5.49 16.36
N ALA A 309 -19.60 6.62 15.70
CA ALA A 309 -18.70 7.13 14.66
C ALA A 309 -17.30 7.42 15.22
N ILE A 310 -17.22 8.11 16.36
CA ILE A 310 -15.95 8.39 17.05
C ILE A 310 -15.24 7.09 17.44
N SER A 311 -15.99 6.08 17.92
CA SER A 311 -15.41 4.76 18.23
C SER A 311 -14.82 4.10 16.97
N ARG A 312 -15.54 4.10 15.84
CA ARG A 312 -15.05 3.54 14.57
C ARG A 312 -13.77 4.24 14.10
N VAL A 313 -13.70 5.56 14.17
CA VAL A 313 -12.48 6.32 13.83
C VAL A 313 -11.34 5.95 14.78
N SER A 314 -11.62 5.82 16.08
CA SER A 314 -10.63 5.42 17.09
C SER A 314 -10.11 4.00 16.85
N ASP A 315 -10.97 3.07 16.50
CA ASP A 315 -10.61 1.69 16.19
C ASP A 315 -9.69 1.62 14.96
N GLU A 316 -10.01 2.40 13.92
CA GLU A 316 -9.17 2.45 12.71
C GLU A 316 -7.81 3.08 13.02
N ARG A 317 -7.76 4.15 13.82
CA ARG A 317 -6.49 4.74 14.29
C ARG A 317 -5.66 3.74 15.09
N ALA A 318 -6.28 2.99 16.00
CA ALA A 318 -5.61 1.96 16.78
C ALA A 318 -5.03 0.84 15.89
N LYS A 319 -5.77 0.43 14.85
CA LYS A 319 -5.33 -0.53 13.85
C LYS A 319 -4.13 -0.01 13.06
N LEU A 320 -4.18 1.23 12.58
CA LEU A 320 -3.07 1.85 11.86
C LEU A 320 -1.83 2.01 12.74
N GLY A 321 -1.99 2.42 14.00
CA GLY A 321 -0.91 2.49 14.99
C GLY A 321 -0.24 1.12 15.24
N ALA A 322 -1.03 0.05 15.30
CA ALA A 322 -0.49 -1.30 15.42
C ALA A 322 0.32 -1.72 14.18
N VAL A 323 -0.13 -1.35 12.97
CA VAL A 323 0.60 -1.60 11.72
C VAL A 323 1.88 -0.77 11.68
N GLN A 324 1.84 0.50 12.10
CA GLN A 324 3.03 1.34 12.18
C GLN A 324 4.10 0.73 13.10
N ASN A 325 3.74 0.33 14.31
CA ASN A 325 4.67 -0.35 15.22
C ASN A 325 5.28 -1.61 14.59
N ARG A 326 4.50 -2.39 13.86
CA ARG A 326 5.00 -3.57 13.14
C ARG A 326 5.99 -3.19 12.06
N LEU A 327 5.74 -2.12 11.30
CA LEU A 327 6.66 -1.63 10.26
C LEU A 327 7.97 -1.12 10.88
N GLU A 328 7.94 -0.41 12.00
CA GLU A 328 9.13 0.06 12.72
C GLU A 328 10.01 -1.13 13.20
N HIS A 329 9.37 -2.18 13.73
CA HIS A 329 10.08 -3.41 14.07
C HIS A 329 10.66 -4.12 12.85
N ILE A 330 9.94 -4.11 11.72
CA ILE A 330 10.43 -4.68 10.45
C ILE A 330 11.64 -3.89 9.94
N VAL A 331 11.62 -2.56 9.95
CA VAL A 331 12.76 -1.71 9.58
C VAL A 331 13.97 -2.09 10.41
N THR A 332 13.85 -2.09 11.73
CA THR A 332 14.94 -2.44 12.65
C THR A 332 15.49 -3.85 12.38
N SER A 333 14.62 -4.84 12.20
CA SER A 333 15.01 -6.23 11.91
C SER A 333 15.69 -6.38 10.55
N THR A 334 15.20 -5.65 9.54
CA THR A 334 15.71 -5.67 8.17
C THR A 334 17.10 -5.04 8.11
N ASP A 335 17.29 -3.91 8.78
CA ASP A 335 18.57 -3.21 8.86
C ASP A 335 19.61 -4.06 9.60
N ASN A 336 19.29 -4.65 10.74
CA ASN A 336 20.16 -5.58 11.46
C ASN A 336 20.55 -6.80 10.61
N THR A 337 19.60 -7.33 9.85
CA THR A 337 19.85 -8.47 8.95
C THR A 337 20.77 -8.06 7.79
N ALA A 338 20.55 -6.88 7.21
CA ALA A 338 21.39 -6.34 6.14
C ALA A 338 22.83 -6.10 6.64
N GLU A 339 23.01 -5.56 7.83
CA GLU A 339 24.33 -5.36 8.47
C GLU A 339 25.06 -6.70 8.70
N ASN A 340 24.38 -7.69 9.25
CA ASN A 340 24.94 -9.02 9.46
C ASN A 340 25.34 -9.72 8.16
N LEU A 341 24.53 -9.58 7.11
CA LEU A 341 24.84 -10.10 5.79
C LEU A 341 26.02 -9.36 5.17
N GLN A 342 26.10 -8.03 5.33
CA GLN A 342 27.21 -7.23 4.85
C GLN A 342 28.51 -7.59 5.55
N ALA A 343 28.50 -7.77 6.88
CA ALA A 343 29.66 -8.25 7.62
C ALA A 343 30.08 -9.67 7.19
N SER A 344 29.14 -10.52 6.81
CA SER A 344 29.44 -11.85 6.31
C SER A 344 29.97 -11.85 4.87
N GLU A 345 29.43 -10.99 4.02
CA GLU A 345 29.90 -10.77 2.64
C GLU A 345 31.34 -10.22 2.66
N SER A 346 31.61 -9.23 3.52
CA SER A 346 32.94 -8.68 3.73
C SER A 346 33.97 -9.75 4.10
N ARG A 347 33.67 -10.62 5.05
CA ARG A 347 34.55 -11.76 5.40
C ARG A 347 34.86 -12.71 4.24
N ILE A 348 33.93 -12.86 3.31
CA ILE A 348 34.11 -13.71 2.14
C ILE A 348 34.90 -13.00 1.05
N ARG A 349 34.60 -11.74 0.79
CA ARG A 349 35.03 -11.03 -0.43
C ARG A 349 36.16 -10.03 -0.20
N ASP A 350 36.27 -9.41 0.96
CA ASP A 350 37.27 -8.40 1.22
C ASP A 350 38.65 -8.98 1.45
N VAL A 351 39.67 -8.24 1.09
CA VAL A 351 41.05 -8.62 1.30
C VAL A 351 41.60 -7.99 2.59
N ASP A 352 42.34 -8.77 3.35
CA ASP A 352 43.19 -8.24 4.41
C ASP A 352 44.43 -7.56 3.76
N ILE A 353 44.40 -6.24 3.72
CA ILE A 353 45.41 -5.40 3.08
C ILE A 353 46.80 -5.68 3.68
N ALA A 354 46.91 -5.84 5.01
CA ALA A 354 48.22 -6.05 5.67
C ALA A 354 48.82 -7.39 5.21
N LYS A 355 48.02 -8.44 5.18
CA LYS A 355 48.45 -9.77 4.77
C LYS A 355 48.80 -9.80 3.26
N GLU A 356 48.03 -9.13 2.42
CA GLU A 356 48.30 -9.12 0.99
C GLU A 356 49.51 -8.25 0.64
N MET A 357 49.77 -7.16 1.37
CA MET A 357 50.99 -6.38 1.24
C MET A 357 52.26 -7.17 1.62
N MET A 358 52.19 -7.98 2.68
CA MET A 358 53.30 -8.89 3.04
C MET A 358 53.52 -9.93 1.91
N ASN A 359 52.44 -10.45 1.33
CA ASN A 359 52.50 -11.39 0.20
C ASN A 359 53.12 -10.72 -1.04
N LEU A 360 52.70 -9.50 -1.38
CA LEU A 360 53.27 -8.72 -2.48
C LEU A 360 54.77 -8.45 -2.27
N THR A 361 55.17 -8.05 -1.06
CA THR A 361 56.60 -7.81 -0.70
C THR A 361 57.43 -9.09 -0.88
N LYS A 362 56.93 -10.24 -0.40
CA LYS A 362 57.56 -11.53 -0.61
C LYS A 362 57.71 -11.88 -2.11
N ILE A 363 56.67 -11.64 -2.92
CA ILE A 363 56.68 -11.89 -4.37
C ILE A 363 57.73 -10.97 -5.04
N ASN A 364 57.81 -9.71 -4.67
CA ASN A 364 58.78 -8.75 -5.17
C ASN A 364 60.21 -9.22 -4.88
N VAL A 365 60.52 -9.69 -3.69
CA VAL A 365 61.81 -10.25 -3.30
C VAL A 365 62.12 -11.51 -4.13
N LEU A 366 61.13 -12.40 -4.29
CA LEU A 366 61.31 -13.61 -5.12
C LEU A 366 61.56 -13.28 -6.59
N GLN A 367 60.92 -12.25 -7.12
CA GLN A 367 61.14 -11.77 -8.49
C GLN A 367 62.53 -11.25 -8.68
N GLN A 368 63.03 -10.40 -7.73
CA GLN A 368 64.42 -9.90 -7.75
C GLN A 368 65.43 -11.05 -7.66
N ALA A 369 65.19 -12.02 -6.76
CA ALA A 369 66.05 -13.20 -6.63
C ALA A 369 66.05 -14.02 -7.91
N SER A 370 64.89 -14.24 -8.55
CA SER A 370 64.75 -14.97 -9.81
C SER A 370 65.46 -14.27 -10.98
N GLN A 371 65.46 -12.93 -11.01
CA GLN A 371 66.23 -12.14 -11.98
C GLN A 371 67.74 -12.32 -11.79
N ALA A 372 68.23 -12.26 -10.53
CA ALA A 372 69.64 -12.46 -10.18
C ALA A 372 70.07 -13.89 -10.56
N MET A 373 69.24 -14.90 -10.23
CA MET A 373 69.54 -16.30 -10.58
C MET A 373 69.52 -16.53 -12.08
N LEU A 374 68.65 -15.84 -12.84
CA LEU A 374 68.63 -15.89 -14.32
C LEU A 374 69.93 -15.34 -14.88
N ALA A 375 70.40 -14.16 -14.37
CA ALA A 375 71.66 -13.55 -14.75
C ALA A 375 72.85 -14.50 -14.46
N GLN A 376 72.90 -15.09 -13.26
CA GLN A 376 73.88 -16.06 -12.86
C GLN A 376 73.86 -17.33 -13.75
N ALA A 377 72.70 -17.86 -14.06
CA ALA A 377 72.53 -19.04 -14.91
C ALA A 377 72.98 -18.80 -16.37
N ASN A 378 72.81 -17.58 -16.87
CA ASN A 378 73.29 -17.17 -18.19
C ASN A 378 74.82 -16.99 -18.27
N GLN A 379 75.49 -16.67 -17.16
CA GLN A 379 76.94 -16.54 -17.08
C GLN A 379 77.62 -17.93 -16.99
N ALA A 380 76.98 -18.92 -16.43
CA ALA A 380 77.58 -20.25 -16.21
C ALA A 380 78.10 -20.93 -17.50
N PRO A 381 77.37 -20.91 -18.64
CA PRO A 381 77.88 -21.45 -19.94
C PRO A 381 79.05 -20.63 -20.50
N GLN A 382 79.05 -19.29 -20.28
CA GLN A 382 80.11 -18.42 -20.77
C GLN A 382 81.44 -18.64 -20.01
N ASN A 383 81.36 -18.88 -18.69
CA ASN A 383 82.53 -19.19 -17.88
C ASN A 383 83.16 -20.56 -18.32
N VAL A 384 82.34 -21.53 -18.67
CA VAL A 384 82.82 -22.80 -19.20
C VAL A 384 83.46 -22.65 -20.59
N LEU A 385 82.89 -21.77 -21.44
CA LEU A 385 83.47 -21.48 -22.76
C LEU A 385 84.83 -20.77 -22.65
N SER A 386 85.03 -19.95 -21.60
CA SER A 386 86.32 -19.27 -21.33
C SER A 386 87.39 -20.18 -20.81
N ILE A 387 87.03 -21.34 -20.20
CA ILE A 387 87.96 -22.36 -19.74
C ILE A 387 88.39 -23.32 -20.85
N LEU A 388 87.57 -23.40 -21.91
CA LEU A 388 87.80 -24.25 -23.07
C LEU A 388 88.55 -23.51 -24.19
N LYS A 389 88.79 -22.23 -24.05
CA LYS A 389 89.71 -21.43 -24.90
C LYS A 389 91.07 -21.33 -24.22
#